data_fc69db39ccf08f64b8e2cdcc697bd8c5
#
_entry.id   fc69db39ccf08f64b8e2cdcc697bd8c5
#
_cell.length_a   1.000
_cell.length_b   1.000
_cell.length_c   1.000
_cell.angle_alpha   90.00
_cell.angle_beta   90.00
_cell.angle_gamma   90.00
#
_symmetry.space_group_name_H-M   'P 1'
#
loop_
_entity.id
_entity.type
_entity.pdbx_description
1 polymer ?
#
loop_
_entity_poly.entity_id
_entity_poly.type
_entity_poly.pdbx_seq_one_letter_code
_entity_poly.pdbx_strand_id
1 'polypeptide(L)'
;MFTIRPCAAGCGRPAITGSKLCAIHAADPGKETERITGLITSGGAVKDLSAPLLHFESADFSRRQFYGCHFSGASFSMCLFTGAVMRMCFLDFSNFTNCDFSRSDLQFLSFAGSNFRDCTFEGSELVHVNYGGAVILDTTFSKSNLYNSRFTGADIEHSDFVDCNVKRVSFIRTRQEGVSFKSSNTAEAVFEAEE
;
A
#
# COMPACT_ATOMS: atom_id res chain seq x y z
N MET A 1 10.65 14.20 -10.78
CA MET A 1 10.74 13.27 -11.92
C MET A 1 11.34 11.99 -11.39
N PHE A 2 10.59 10.88 -11.41
CA PHE A 2 11.05 9.60 -10.87
C PHE A 2 12.27 9.11 -11.65
N THR A 3 13.41 8.93 -11.00
CA THR A 3 14.60 8.38 -11.64
C THR A 3 14.72 6.90 -11.25
N ILE A 4 13.96 6.04 -11.93
CA ILE A 4 14.11 4.60 -11.79
C ILE A 4 15.32 4.18 -12.62
N ARG A 5 16.39 3.69 -11.97
CA ARG A 5 17.55 3.14 -12.65
C ARG A 5 17.32 1.65 -12.93
N PRO A 6 17.62 1.17 -14.15
CA PRO A 6 17.52 -0.26 -14.43
C PRO A 6 18.65 -1.03 -13.73
N CYS A 7 18.39 -2.30 -13.41
CA CYS A 7 19.38 -3.20 -12.84
C CYS A 7 20.54 -3.41 -13.80
N ALA A 8 21.78 -3.26 -13.33
CA ALA A 8 22.99 -3.42 -14.13
C ALA A 8 23.20 -4.84 -14.65
N ALA A 9 22.51 -5.85 -14.11
CA ALA A 9 22.50 -7.21 -14.63
C ALA A 9 21.62 -7.40 -15.89
N GLY A 10 21.01 -6.32 -16.40
CA GLY A 10 20.25 -6.34 -17.66
C GLY A 10 18.88 -7.02 -17.60
N CYS A 11 18.33 -7.30 -16.40
CA CYS A 11 17.04 -8.01 -16.25
C CYS A 11 15.79 -7.11 -16.41
N GLY A 12 15.97 -5.81 -16.70
CA GLY A 12 14.88 -4.85 -16.86
C GLY A 12 14.18 -4.39 -15.57
N ARG A 13 14.49 -5.01 -14.41
CA ARG A 13 13.90 -4.61 -13.13
C ARG A 13 14.54 -3.32 -12.58
N PRO A 14 13.80 -2.53 -11.78
CA PRO A 14 14.37 -1.37 -11.09
C PRO A 14 15.50 -1.80 -10.13
N ALA A 15 16.58 -1.03 -10.10
CA ALA A 15 17.61 -1.17 -9.08
C ALA A 15 17.15 -0.60 -7.74
N ILE A 16 17.68 -1.13 -6.63
CA ILE A 16 17.45 -0.60 -5.30
C ILE A 16 18.19 0.74 -5.17
N THR A 17 17.57 1.71 -4.49
CA THR A 17 18.21 3.02 -4.21
C THR A 17 19.60 2.84 -3.59
N GLY A 18 20.61 3.49 -4.16
CA GLY A 18 22.00 3.39 -3.71
C GLY A 18 22.72 2.12 -4.15
N SER A 19 22.05 1.21 -4.84
CA SER A 19 22.63 0.01 -5.47
C SER A 19 22.61 0.12 -7.00
N LYS A 20 23.41 -0.68 -7.69
CA LYS A 20 23.32 -0.88 -9.14
C LYS A 20 22.45 -2.09 -9.50
N LEU A 21 22.03 -2.87 -8.51
CA LEU A 21 21.32 -4.14 -8.68
C LEU A 21 19.91 -4.07 -8.11
N CYS A 22 19.00 -4.87 -8.67
CA CYS A 22 17.68 -5.13 -8.09
C CYS A 22 17.79 -6.19 -6.98
N ALA A 23 16.70 -6.39 -6.20
CA ALA A 23 16.68 -7.35 -5.10
C ALA A 23 17.03 -8.79 -5.52
N ILE A 24 16.67 -9.20 -6.75
CA ILE A 24 16.98 -10.56 -7.28
C ILE A 24 18.47 -10.74 -7.56
N HIS A 25 19.18 -9.68 -7.95
CA HIS A 25 20.60 -9.73 -8.31
C HIS A 25 21.52 -9.18 -7.23
N ALA A 26 20.95 -8.65 -6.14
CA ALA A 26 21.73 -8.27 -4.97
C ALA A 26 22.37 -9.51 -4.34
N ALA A 27 23.63 -9.41 -3.93
CA ALA A 27 24.34 -10.52 -3.29
C ALA A 27 23.72 -10.91 -1.94
N ASP A 28 23.13 -9.93 -1.25
CA ASP A 28 22.46 -10.11 0.04
C ASP A 28 21.26 -9.16 0.12
N PRO A 29 20.05 -9.61 -0.26
CA PRO A 29 18.84 -8.80 -0.18
C PRO A 29 18.50 -8.38 1.26
N GLY A 30 18.86 -9.17 2.27
CA GLY A 30 18.64 -8.83 3.68
C GLY A 30 19.43 -7.59 4.10
N LYS A 31 20.71 -7.52 3.75
CA LYS A 31 21.52 -6.31 3.99
C LYS A 31 21.01 -5.09 3.24
N GLU A 32 20.47 -5.27 2.03
CA GLU A 32 19.81 -4.17 1.30
C GLU A 32 18.56 -3.70 2.04
N THR A 33 17.75 -4.62 2.60
CA THR A 33 16.59 -4.28 3.42
C THR A 33 17.00 -3.49 4.66
N GLU A 34 18.00 -3.94 5.40
CA GLU A 34 18.52 -3.23 6.58
C GLU A 34 19.01 -1.82 6.22
N ARG A 35 19.76 -1.69 5.13
CA ARG A 35 20.25 -0.40 4.63
C ARG A 35 19.12 0.55 4.23
N ILE A 36 18.12 0.05 3.53
CA ILE A 36 16.95 0.84 3.12
C ILE A 36 16.11 1.23 4.35
N THR A 37 15.91 0.32 5.29
CA THR A 37 15.24 0.62 6.57
C THR A 37 15.97 1.73 7.32
N GLY A 38 17.29 1.66 7.41
CA GLY A 38 18.12 2.70 8.00
C GLY A 38 17.98 4.06 7.30
N LEU A 39 17.91 4.09 5.96
CA LEU A 39 17.65 5.32 5.20
C LEU A 39 16.26 5.92 5.52
N ILE A 40 15.24 5.08 5.61
CA ILE A 40 13.87 5.51 5.92
C ILE A 40 13.81 6.07 7.36
N THR A 41 14.45 5.40 8.31
CA THR A 41 14.37 5.73 9.74
C THR A 41 15.32 6.84 10.18
N SER A 42 16.35 7.18 9.40
CA SER A 42 17.36 8.21 9.74
C SER A 42 16.82 9.64 9.82
N GLY A 43 15.58 9.88 9.42
CA GLY A 43 14.91 11.18 9.54
C GLY A 43 14.71 11.87 8.19
N GLY A 44 13.83 12.90 8.21
CA GLY A 44 13.46 13.64 7.01
C GLY A 44 12.44 12.92 6.13
N ALA A 45 12.08 13.58 5.03
CA ALA A 45 11.16 13.01 4.05
C ALA A 45 11.92 12.10 3.07
N VAL A 46 11.39 10.90 2.87
CA VAL A 46 11.91 9.92 1.90
C VAL A 46 11.34 10.25 0.52
N LYS A 47 12.20 10.55 -0.44
CA LYS A 47 11.78 10.93 -1.80
C LYS A 47 12.43 10.04 -2.84
N ASP A 48 11.63 9.64 -3.84
CA ASP A 48 12.09 8.88 -5.01
C ASP A 48 12.87 7.59 -4.66
N LEU A 49 12.57 6.99 -3.50
CA LEU A 49 13.20 5.74 -3.06
C LEU A 49 12.69 4.58 -3.91
N SER A 50 13.60 3.75 -4.40
CA SER A 50 13.32 2.50 -5.09
C SER A 50 13.76 1.32 -4.22
N ALA A 51 12.81 0.51 -3.77
CA ALA A 51 13.01 -0.65 -2.91
C ALA A 51 12.07 -1.82 -3.29
N PRO A 52 11.94 -2.15 -4.60
CA PRO A 52 11.02 -3.20 -5.03
C PRO A 52 11.52 -4.57 -4.58
N LEU A 53 10.56 -5.50 -4.33
CA LEU A 53 10.83 -6.89 -3.98
C LEU A 53 11.63 -7.10 -2.68
N LEU A 54 11.81 -6.07 -1.86
CA LEU A 54 12.44 -6.22 -0.54
C LEU A 54 11.45 -6.73 0.50
N HIS A 55 11.98 -7.35 1.57
CA HIS A 55 11.19 -7.89 2.66
C HIS A 55 11.46 -7.11 3.95
N PHE A 56 10.45 -6.43 4.46
CA PHE A 56 10.52 -5.66 5.69
C PHE A 56 9.76 -6.41 6.78
N GLU A 57 10.41 -6.67 7.90
CA GLU A 57 9.82 -7.35 9.05
C GLU A 57 9.99 -6.49 10.29
N SER A 58 8.91 -6.32 11.05
CA SER A 58 8.87 -5.57 12.32
C SER A 58 9.45 -4.15 12.23
N ALA A 59 9.39 -3.53 11.04
CA ALA A 59 9.93 -2.19 10.82
C ALA A 59 8.95 -1.12 11.27
N ASP A 60 9.45 -0.10 11.98
CA ASP A 60 8.67 1.07 12.38
C ASP A 60 8.87 2.24 11.41
N PHE A 61 7.87 2.47 10.58
CA PHE A 61 7.76 3.59 9.65
C PHE A 61 6.71 4.61 10.09
N SER A 62 6.29 4.57 11.36
CA SER A 62 5.30 5.48 11.92
C SER A 62 5.73 6.93 11.74
N ARG A 63 4.77 7.79 11.34
CA ARG A 63 4.95 9.23 11.12
C ARG A 63 6.02 9.57 10.08
N ARG A 64 6.50 8.61 9.29
CA ARG A 64 7.44 8.88 8.19
C ARG A 64 6.71 9.46 6.99
N GLN A 65 7.45 10.20 6.18
CA GLN A 65 6.92 10.84 4.98
C GLN A 65 7.59 10.26 3.74
N PHE A 66 6.76 9.76 2.81
CA PHE A 66 7.20 9.12 1.57
C PHE A 66 6.59 9.84 0.37
N TYR A 67 7.42 10.22 -0.57
CA TYR A 67 6.99 10.91 -1.80
C TYR A 67 7.61 10.23 -3.02
N GLY A 68 6.76 9.74 -3.92
CA GLY A 68 7.22 9.11 -5.15
C GLY A 68 8.06 7.84 -4.93
N CYS A 69 7.81 7.10 -3.86
CA CYS A 69 8.58 5.89 -3.56
C CYS A 69 8.02 4.68 -4.29
N HIS A 70 8.88 3.73 -4.62
CA HIS A 70 8.57 2.53 -5.37
C HIS A 70 8.91 1.28 -4.55
N PHE A 71 7.88 0.58 -4.08
CA PHE A 71 7.96 -0.64 -3.28
C PHE A 71 7.26 -1.84 -3.94
N SER A 72 6.98 -1.78 -5.25
CA SER A 72 6.19 -2.83 -5.91
C SER A 72 6.79 -4.21 -5.71
N GLY A 73 5.92 -5.17 -5.37
CA GLY A 73 6.30 -6.55 -5.06
C GLY A 73 7.03 -6.74 -3.72
N ALA A 74 7.16 -5.69 -2.90
CA ALA A 74 7.76 -5.82 -1.58
C ALA A 74 6.84 -6.55 -0.60
N SER A 75 7.40 -7.09 0.47
CA SER A 75 6.64 -7.70 1.57
C SER A 75 6.87 -6.94 2.86
N PHE A 76 5.79 -6.72 3.58
CA PHE A 76 5.79 -6.05 4.88
C PHE A 76 5.07 -6.95 5.89
N SER A 77 5.77 -7.37 6.93
CA SER A 77 5.22 -8.20 8.00
C SER A 77 5.41 -7.50 9.33
N MET A 78 4.33 -7.36 10.11
CA MET A 78 4.35 -6.69 11.42
C MET A 78 4.93 -5.26 11.37
N CYS A 79 4.75 -4.55 10.25
CA CYS A 79 5.29 -3.20 10.08
C CYS A 79 4.30 -2.14 10.55
N LEU A 80 4.82 -1.06 11.12
CA LEU A 80 4.04 0.08 11.60
C LEU A 80 4.17 1.25 10.61
N PHE A 81 3.03 1.72 10.12
CA PHE A 81 2.88 2.93 9.30
C PHE A 81 1.94 3.94 9.97
N THR A 82 1.70 3.80 11.28
CA THR A 82 0.77 4.65 12.04
C THR A 82 1.10 6.12 11.86
N GLY A 83 0.15 6.90 11.35
CA GLY A 83 0.33 8.32 11.09
C GLY A 83 1.37 8.65 10.00
N ALA A 84 1.77 7.68 9.18
CA ALA A 84 2.66 7.93 8.05
C ALA A 84 1.97 8.78 6.98
N VAL A 85 2.74 9.56 6.25
CA VAL A 85 2.29 10.33 5.08
C VAL A 85 2.90 9.71 3.84
N MET A 86 2.07 9.27 2.89
CA MET A 86 2.54 8.73 1.61
C MET A 86 1.82 9.43 0.46
N ARG A 87 2.58 9.85 -0.56
CA ARG A 87 2.06 10.50 -1.76
C ARG A 87 2.70 9.93 -3.01
N MET A 88 1.85 9.58 -3.98
CA MET A 88 2.29 9.11 -5.30
C MET A 88 3.29 7.94 -5.19
N CYS A 89 3.09 7.04 -4.21
CA CYS A 89 3.92 5.85 -4.06
C CYS A 89 3.29 4.64 -4.75
N PHE A 90 4.13 3.73 -5.22
CA PHE A 90 3.74 2.50 -5.89
C PHE A 90 4.07 1.31 -5.01
N LEU A 91 3.03 0.59 -4.59
CA LEU A 91 3.10 -0.60 -3.76
C LEU A 91 2.34 -1.76 -4.43
N ASP A 92 2.27 -1.73 -5.77
CA ASP A 92 1.54 -2.73 -6.54
C ASP A 92 2.13 -4.13 -6.32
N PHE A 93 1.27 -5.15 -6.31
CA PHE A 93 1.66 -6.56 -6.12
C PHE A 93 2.44 -6.84 -4.83
N SER A 94 2.32 -5.99 -3.83
CA SER A 94 2.99 -6.13 -2.53
C SER A 94 2.18 -6.97 -1.55
N ASN A 95 2.84 -7.49 -0.52
CA ASN A 95 2.18 -8.27 0.52
C ASN A 95 2.30 -7.55 1.86
N PHE A 96 1.18 -7.42 2.55
CA PHE A 96 1.08 -6.81 3.88
C PHE A 96 0.42 -7.80 4.84
N THR A 97 1.10 -8.16 5.91
CA THR A 97 0.59 -9.06 6.94
C THR A 97 0.81 -8.44 8.32
N ASN A 98 -0.26 -8.34 9.12
CA ASN A 98 -0.22 -7.73 10.45
C ASN A 98 0.37 -6.31 10.44
N CYS A 99 0.00 -5.47 9.45
CA CYS A 99 0.52 -4.11 9.33
C CYS A 99 -0.49 -3.07 9.84
N ASP A 100 0.04 -2.03 10.50
CA ASP A 100 -0.77 -0.93 11.04
C ASP A 100 -0.56 0.36 10.26
N PHE A 101 -1.58 0.75 9.47
CA PHE A 101 -1.68 2.02 8.75
C PHE A 101 -2.63 3.01 9.41
N SER A 102 -3.02 2.80 10.68
CA SER A 102 -4.00 3.65 11.34
C SER A 102 -3.59 5.12 11.34
N ARG A 103 -4.59 6.01 11.12
CA ARG A 103 -4.41 7.47 11.14
C ARG A 103 -3.34 7.97 10.17
N SER A 104 -3.02 7.20 9.15
CA SER A 104 -2.08 7.60 8.10
C SER A 104 -2.76 8.45 7.03
N ASP A 105 -1.96 9.23 6.31
CA ASP A 105 -2.39 10.04 5.19
C ASP A 105 -1.79 9.47 3.90
N LEU A 106 -2.59 8.60 3.25
CA LEU A 106 -2.19 7.79 2.10
C LEU A 106 -3.01 8.22 0.88
N GLN A 107 -2.51 9.19 0.13
CA GLN A 107 -3.26 9.71 -1.03
C GLN A 107 -2.48 9.50 -2.34
N PHE A 108 -3.25 9.23 -3.41
CA PHE A 108 -2.69 8.99 -4.74
C PHE A 108 -1.69 7.82 -4.77
N LEU A 109 -2.01 6.74 -4.04
CA LEU A 109 -1.19 5.53 -4.01
C LEU A 109 -1.73 4.47 -4.96
N SER A 110 -0.86 3.53 -5.34
CA SER A 110 -1.27 2.29 -5.97
C SER A 110 -0.88 1.09 -5.11
N PHE A 111 -1.89 0.31 -4.76
CA PHE A 111 -1.83 -1.01 -4.15
C PHE A 111 -2.44 -2.07 -5.08
N ALA A 112 -2.45 -1.81 -6.41
CA ALA A 112 -3.08 -2.72 -7.35
C ALA A 112 -2.48 -4.12 -7.27
N GLY A 113 -3.33 -5.15 -7.22
CA GLY A 113 -2.92 -6.55 -7.13
C GLY A 113 -2.19 -6.93 -5.84
N SER A 114 -2.24 -6.08 -4.80
CA SER A 114 -1.58 -6.36 -3.52
C SER A 114 -2.45 -7.23 -2.61
N ASN A 115 -1.80 -7.89 -1.66
CA ASN A 115 -2.45 -8.73 -0.67
C ASN A 115 -2.35 -8.08 0.71
N PHE A 116 -3.49 -7.97 1.40
CA PHE A 116 -3.60 -7.51 2.78
C PHE A 116 -4.19 -8.61 3.64
N ARG A 117 -3.54 -8.93 4.75
CA ARG A 117 -4.02 -9.87 5.75
C ARG A 117 -3.79 -9.32 7.14
N ASP A 118 -4.83 -9.34 7.98
CA ASP A 118 -4.77 -8.86 9.36
C ASP A 118 -4.22 -7.43 9.47
N CYS A 119 -4.64 -6.53 8.57
CA CYS A 119 -4.15 -5.15 8.52
C CYS A 119 -5.19 -4.16 9.05
N THR A 120 -4.73 -2.98 9.48
CA THR A 120 -5.63 -1.90 9.85
C THR A 120 -5.29 -0.60 9.13
N PHE A 121 -6.34 0.06 8.62
CA PHE A 121 -6.32 1.42 8.07
C PHE A 121 -7.24 2.36 8.86
N GLU A 122 -7.59 2.00 10.11
CA GLU A 122 -8.57 2.74 10.88
C GLU A 122 -8.25 4.24 10.96
N GLY A 123 -9.24 5.07 10.62
CA GLY A 123 -9.14 6.53 10.72
C GLY A 123 -8.16 7.17 9.73
N SER A 124 -7.86 6.51 8.61
CA SER A 124 -6.88 6.99 7.63
C SER A 124 -7.51 7.78 6.49
N GLU A 125 -6.72 8.69 5.90
CA GLU A 125 -7.03 9.41 4.67
C GLU A 125 -6.53 8.58 3.47
N LEU A 126 -7.46 7.91 2.77
CA LEU A 126 -7.20 6.99 1.67
C LEU A 126 -7.77 7.52 0.35
N VAL A 127 -7.56 8.81 0.10
CA VAL A 127 -8.16 9.52 -1.03
C VAL A 127 -7.43 9.21 -2.34
N HIS A 128 -8.18 8.83 -3.39
CA HIS A 128 -7.62 8.46 -4.70
C HIS A 128 -6.63 7.28 -4.66
N VAL A 129 -6.86 6.29 -3.80
CA VAL A 129 -6.03 5.08 -3.73
C VAL A 129 -6.58 4.00 -4.65
N ASN A 130 -5.68 3.30 -5.33
CA ASN A 130 -6.01 2.19 -6.20
C ASN A 130 -5.75 0.84 -5.53
N TYR A 131 -6.81 0.11 -5.18
CA TYR A 131 -6.80 -1.27 -4.69
C TYR A 131 -7.31 -2.27 -5.75
N GLY A 132 -7.29 -1.89 -7.05
CA GLY A 132 -7.80 -2.74 -8.12
C GLY A 132 -7.14 -4.12 -8.14
N GLY A 133 -7.95 -5.19 -8.15
CA GLY A 133 -7.46 -6.57 -8.12
C GLY A 133 -6.75 -6.99 -6.83
N ALA A 134 -6.83 -6.21 -5.76
CA ALA A 134 -6.24 -6.58 -4.47
C ALA A 134 -7.00 -7.73 -3.79
N VAL A 135 -6.31 -8.52 -3.00
CA VAL A 135 -6.90 -9.50 -2.07
C VAL A 135 -6.81 -8.92 -0.66
N ILE A 136 -7.96 -8.78 0.00
CA ILE A 136 -8.09 -8.10 1.29
C ILE A 136 -8.82 -9.02 2.25
N LEU A 137 -8.12 -9.50 3.26
CA LEU A 137 -8.62 -10.48 4.22
C LEU A 137 -8.41 -9.99 5.65
N ASP A 138 -9.46 -10.12 6.50
CA ASP A 138 -9.41 -9.78 7.93
C ASP A 138 -8.84 -8.36 8.19
N THR A 139 -9.23 -7.39 7.34
CA THR A 139 -8.65 -6.05 7.33
C THR A 139 -9.72 -4.98 7.65
N THR A 140 -9.40 -3.99 8.47
CA THR A 140 -10.32 -2.90 8.76
C THR A 140 -9.92 -1.58 8.10
N PHE A 141 -10.90 -0.94 7.46
CA PHE A 141 -10.86 0.42 6.92
C PHE A 141 -11.75 1.37 7.74
N SER A 142 -12.28 0.94 8.86
CA SER A 142 -13.29 1.68 9.64
C SER A 142 -12.86 3.10 9.95
N LYS A 143 -13.81 4.04 9.89
CA LYS A 143 -13.61 5.48 10.12
C LYS A 143 -12.67 6.18 9.13
N SER A 144 -12.38 5.56 7.99
CA SER A 144 -11.48 6.12 6.98
C SER A 144 -12.19 6.93 5.92
N ASN A 145 -11.46 7.86 5.33
CA ASN A 145 -11.89 8.60 4.16
C ASN A 145 -11.34 7.93 2.90
N LEU A 146 -12.22 7.21 2.19
CA LEU A 146 -11.90 6.47 0.96
C LEU A 146 -12.33 7.22 -0.33
N TYR A 147 -12.60 8.52 -0.22
CA TYR A 147 -13.12 9.30 -1.33
C TYR A 147 -12.41 9.01 -2.65
N ASN A 148 -13.20 8.64 -3.67
CA ASN A 148 -12.75 8.37 -5.05
C ASN A 148 -11.65 7.29 -5.17
N SER A 149 -11.59 6.35 -4.23
CA SER A 149 -10.70 5.19 -4.33
C SER A 149 -11.34 4.04 -5.11
N ARG A 150 -10.53 3.09 -5.56
CA ARG A 150 -10.98 1.99 -6.41
C ARG A 150 -10.62 0.64 -5.82
N PHE A 151 -11.63 -0.23 -5.71
CA PHE A 151 -11.51 -1.65 -5.38
C PHE A 151 -11.93 -2.55 -6.55
N THR A 152 -12.00 -2.01 -7.76
CA THR A 152 -12.48 -2.74 -8.95
C THR A 152 -11.77 -4.09 -9.12
N GLY A 153 -12.55 -5.17 -9.14
CA GLY A 153 -12.02 -6.53 -9.27
C GLY A 153 -11.27 -7.05 -8.05
N ALA A 154 -11.36 -6.37 -6.90
CA ALA A 154 -10.76 -6.86 -5.66
C ALA A 154 -11.57 -8.03 -5.07
N ASP A 155 -10.88 -8.87 -4.30
CA ASP A 155 -11.46 -9.93 -3.48
C ASP A 155 -11.36 -9.52 -2.01
N ILE A 156 -12.51 -9.32 -1.35
CA ILE A 156 -12.60 -8.74 -0.01
C ILE A 156 -13.35 -9.71 0.91
N GLU A 157 -12.68 -10.22 1.92
CA GLU A 157 -13.26 -11.17 2.88
C GLU A 157 -13.09 -10.68 4.31
N HIS A 158 -14.12 -10.88 5.15
CA HIS A 158 -14.14 -10.59 6.60
C HIS A 158 -13.54 -9.23 6.97
N SER A 159 -13.87 -8.21 6.18
CA SER A 159 -13.24 -6.89 6.30
C SER A 159 -14.28 -5.79 6.55
N ASP A 160 -13.88 -4.76 7.31
CA ASP A 160 -14.78 -3.72 7.78
C ASP A 160 -14.54 -2.37 7.11
N PHE A 161 -15.62 -1.80 6.57
CA PHE A 161 -15.73 -0.42 6.08
C PHE A 161 -16.75 0.35 6.90
N VAL A 162 -16.70 0.24 8.23
CA VAL A 162 -17.68 0.83 9.15
C VAL A 162 -17.39 2.31 9.35
N ASP A 163 -18.42 3.16 9.27
CA ASP A 163 -18.32 4.61 9.48
C ASP A 163 -17.33 5.30 8.53
N CYS A 164 -17.26 4.83 7.26
CA CYS A 164 -16.36 5.34 6.24
C CYS A 164 -17.02 6.37 5.33
N ASN A 165 -16.23 7.32 4.83
CA ASN A 165 -16.59 8.05 3.63
C ASN A 165 -16.23 7.25 2.38
N VAL A 166 -17.23 6.60 1.78
CA VAL A 166 -17.07 5.80 0.53
C VAL A 166 -17.62 6.53 -0.71
N LYS A 167 -17.78 7.84 -0.65
CA LYS A 167 -18.26 8.65 -1.79
C LYS A 167 -17.35 8.48 -3.00
N ARG A 168 -17.96 8.16 -4.15
CA ARG A 168 -17.30 7.87 -5.44
C ARG A 168 -16.30 6.70 -5.39
N VAL A 169 -16.36 5.85 -4.37
CA VAL A 169 -15.57 4.61 -4.37
C VAL A 169 -16.17 3.63 -5.37
N SER A 170 -15.32 2.96 -6.15
CA SER A 170 -15.74 1.91 -7.06
C SER A 170 -15.47 0.53 -6.47
N PHE A 171 -16.53 -0.23 -6.25
CA PHE A 171 -16.53 -1.65 -5.88
C PHE A 171 -16.99 -2.54 -7.05
N ILE A 172 -16.85 -2.07 -8.28
CA ILE A 172 -17.29 -2.79 -9.47
C ILE A 172 -16.53 -4.12 -9.60
N ARG A 173 -17.26 -5.22 -9.84
CA ARG A 173 -16.71 -6.58 -9.98
C ARG A 173 -15.89 -7.04 -8.77
N THR A 174 -16.16 -6.53 -7.57
CA THR A 174 -15.56 -7.07 -6.34
C THR A 174 -16.28 -8.33 -5.90
N ARG A 175 -15.53 -9.33 -5.42
CA ARG A 175 -16.11 -10.38 -4.57
C ARG A 175 -16.11 -9.87 -3.13
N GLN A 176 -17.21 -10.01 -2.43
CA GLN A 176 -17.37 -9.55 -1.05
C GLN A 176 -17.98 -10.67 -0.21
N GLU A 177 -17.29 -11.09 0.85
CA GLU A 177 -17.76 -12.10 1.80
C GLU A 177 -17.50 -11.63 3.24
N GLY A 178 -18.56 -11.58 4.06
CA GLY A 178 -18.44 -11.12 5.44
C GLY A 178 -17.99 -9.64 5.58
N VAL A 179 -18.32 -8.78 4.59
CA VAL A 179 -17.92 -7.36 4.56
C VAL A 179 -19.00 -6.50 5.19
N SER A 180 -18.60 -5.56 6.07
CA SER A 180 -19.50 -4.64 6.73
C SER A 180 -19.30 -3.20 6.25
N PHE A 181 -20.40 -2.55 5.81
CA PHE A 181 -20.46 -1.11 5.46
C PHE A 181 -21.35 -0.33 6.44
N LYS A 182 -21.52 -0.82 7.65
CA LYS A 182 -22.40 -0.18 8.64
C LYS A 182 -22.04 1.29 8.82
N SER A 183 -23.04 2.17 8.79
CA SER A 183 -22.90 3.63 8.96
C SER A 183 -22.07 4.36 7.88
N SER A 184 -21.72 3.71 6.79
CA SER A 184 -21.01 4.34 5.66
C SER A 184 -21.99 4.86 4.61
N ASN A 185 -21.60 5.89 3.86
CA ASN A 185 -22.43 6.55 2.84
C ASN A 185 -22.46 5.78 1.50
N THR A 186 -22.87 4.51 1.55
CA THR A 186 -22.85 3.57 0.41
C THR A 186 -23.68 4.00 -0.80
N ALA A 187 -24.73 4.83 -0.61
CA ALA A 187 -25.52 5.38 -1.72
C ALA A 187 -24.70 6.26 -2.69
N GLU A 188 -23.51 6.71 -2.28
CA GLU A 188 -22.62 7.52 -3.09
C GLU A 188 -21.44 6.70 -3.69
N ALA A 189 -21.41 5.39 -3.42
CA ALA A 189 -20.44 4.44 -3.97
C ALA A 189 -21.03 3.69 -5.19
N VAL A 190 -20.16 3.10 -6.01
CA VAL A 190 -20.55 2.33 -7.19
C VAL A 190 -20.21 0.86 -6.99
N PHE A 191 -21.23 -0.01 -6.91
CA PHE A 191 -21.08 -1.46 -6.72
C PHE A 191 -21.25 -2.24 -8.03
N GLU A 192 -22.00 -1.70 -8.98
CA GLU A 192 -22.28 -2.33 -10.28
C GLU A 192 -21.88 -1.37 -11.40
N ALA A 193 -21.48 -1.92 -12.56
CA ALA A 193 -21.29 -1.10 -13.74
C ALA A 193 -22.69 -0.65 -14.23
N GLU A 194 -22.87 0.63 -14.54
CA GLU A 194 -24.05 1.08 -15.29
C GLU A 194 -24.06 0.37 -16.64
N GLU A 195 -25.22 -0.25 -17.01
CA GLU A 195 -25.43 -0.90 -18.32
C GLU A 195 -25.50 0.12 -19.45
#